data_2603ee30dd4a9e8d0e4c681cdfb9a404
#
_entry.id   2603ee30dd4a9e8d0e4c681cdfb9a404
#
_cell.length_a   1.000
_cell.length_b   1.000
_cell.length_c   1.000
_cell.angle_alpha   90.00
_cell.angle_beta   90.00
_cell.angle_gamma   90.00
#
_symmetry.space_group_name_H-M   'P 1'
#
loop_
_entity.id
_entity.type
_entity.pdbx_description
1 polymer ?
#
loop_
_entity_poly.entity_id
_entity_poly.type
_entity_poly.pdbx_seq_one_letter_code
_entity_poly.pdbx_strand_id
1 'polypeptide(L)'
;MENESNHQEPIRIGITHGDVNGISYEIILKTLADSRVMELFTPVIYGSSKVASYHKKTIDGGEIHFQLIRSADQAIPGKANLINITSKEIKIDLGKSSEIAGEAALLALELATGEIKKGWLDALVTAPINKHNIQAEQFHFPGHTEYLASKFDTPDCLMLMVSNNFRIGVVTGHIPLADVPGVIKRETILKKLHIMNSSLVRDFGIRKPRIAVLALNPHAGDEGVIGKEEHDVIIPAIRQAFDEGILAFGPYPADGFFGSSSFSSFDGILAMYHDQGLIPFKAMSFSSGVNFTAGLPIVRTSPAHGTAYDIAGKNEASPDMFREAIYLAIDIVRNRRMYEEISANPLKFSVLEEDSDADKNELKNLPDEPVHD
;
A
#
# COMPACT_ATOMS: atom_id res chain seq x y z
N MET A 1 -34.80 16.06 -18.35
CA MET A 1 -33.97 15.54 -17.25
C MET A 1 -32.69 15.10 -17.89
N GLU A 2 -31.73 16.02 -17.94
CA GLU A 2 -30.39 15.75 -18.44
C GLU A 2 -29.72 14.81 -17.43
N ASN A 3 -29.28 13.65 -17.91
CA ASN A 3 -28.38 12.78 -17.18
C ASN A 3 -27.08 13.54 -16.93
N GLU A 4 -26.93 14.14 -15.77
CA GLU A 4 -25.61 14.50 -15.25
C GLU A 4 -24.84 13.18 -15.05
N SER A 5 -24.20 12.72 -16.10
CA SER A 5 -23.16 11.72 -16.01
C SER A 5 -22.08 12.32 -15.11
N ASN A 6 -21.99 11.79 -13.90
CA ASN A 6 -20.98 12.10 -12.90
C ASN A 6 -19.62 11.72 -13.49
N HIS A 7 -19.06 12.57 -14.38
CA HIS A 7 -17.71 12.42 -14.92
C HIS A 7 -16.73 12.76 -13.78
N GLN A 8 -16.48 11.78 -12.92
CA GLN A 8 -15.33 11.88 -12.03
C GLN A 8 -14.09 12.14 -12.88
N GLU A 9 -13.34 13.19 -12.54
CA GLU A 9 -12.08 13.50 -13.22
C GLU A 9 -11.19 12.24 -13.26
N PRO A 10 -10.55 11.96 -14.42
CA PRO A 10 -9.68 10.80 -14.57
C PRO A 10 -8.58 10.84 -13.50
N ILE A 11 -8.37 9.71 -12.83
CA ILE A 11 -7.32 9.57 -11.82
C ILE A 11 -5.95 9.77 -12.48
N ARG A 12 -5.15 10.72 -11.97
CA ARG A 12 -3.80 11.00 -12.43
C ARG A 12 -2.79 10.27 -11.56
N ILE A 13 -2.02 9.36 -12.15
CA ILE A 13 -1.00 8.60 -11.43
C ILE A 13 0.39 8.99 -11.90
N GLY A 14 1.18 9.52 -10.97
CA GLY A 14 2.61 9.74 -11.17
C GLY A 14 3.37 8.42 -11.13
N ILE A 15 4.17 8.16 -12.15
CA ILE A 15 5.03 6.98 -12.27
C ILE A 15 6.48 7.43 -12.25
N THR A 16 7.22 7.11 -11.20
CA THR A 16 8.67 7.36 -11.18
C THR A 16 9.41 6.22 -11.88
N HIS A 17 10.34 6.55 -12.75
CA HIS A 17 11.00 5.56 -13.60
C HIS A 17 11.95 4.60 -12.88
N GLY A 18 12.30 4.88 -11.59
CA GLY A 18 13.19 4.04 -10.82
C GLY A 18 14.63 3.98 -11.38
N ASP A 19 15.28 2.83 -11.21
CA ASP A 19 16.64 2.63 -11.73
C ASP A 19 16.62 2.34 -13.23
N VAL A 20 17.29 3.19 -14.01
CA VAL A 20 17.32 3.13 -15.48
C VAL A 20 18.12 1.94 -16.03
N ASN A 21 18.98 1.34 -15.22
CA ASN A 21 19.83 0.20 -15.60
C ASN A 21 19.18 -1.15 -15.28
N GLY A 22 18.05 -1.15 -14.53
CA GLY A 22 17.26 -2.33 -14.21
C GLY A 22 16.10 -2.55 -15.17
N ILE A 23 15.10 -3.29 -14.68
CA ILE A 23 13.88 -3.65 -15.46
C ILE A 23 12.81 -2.54 -15.44
N SER A 24 13.03 -1.43 -14.76
CA SER A 24 12.01 -0.41 -14.49
C SER A 24 11.32 0.10 -15.76
N TYR A 25 12.09 0.53 -16.78
CA TYR A 25 11.51 0.97 -18.04
C TYR A 25 10.82 -0.16 -18.80
N GLU A 26 11.34 -1.37 -18.73
CA GLU A 26 10.73 -2.53 -19.38
C GLU A 26 9.32 -2.79 -18.87
N ILE A 27 9.14 -2.84 -17.54
CA ILE A 27 7.82 -3.07 -16.95
C ILE A 27 6.85 -1.90 -17.17
N ILE A 28 7.33 -0.65 -17.15
CA ILE A 28 6.52 0.54 -17.46
C ILE A 28 6.04 0.50 -18.91
N LEU A 29 6.96 0.27 -19.87
CA LEU A 29 6.64 0.24 -21.28
C LEU A 29 5.69 -0.91 -21.62
N LYS A 30 5.95 -2.13 -21.12
CA LYS A 30 5.04 -3.28 -21.32
C LYS A 30 3.65 -3.04 -20.73
N THR A 31 3.57 -2.33 -19.60
CA THR A 31 2.27 -1.99 -19.00
C THR A 31 1.49 -1.00 -19.85
N LEU A 32 2.13 0.06 -20.32
CA LEU A 32 1.48 1.14 -21.08
C LEU A 32 1.28 0.79 -22.57
N ALA A 33 1.87 -0.30 -23.06
CA ALA A 33 1.60 -0.83 -24.39
C ALA A 33 0.15 -1.34 -24.56
N ASP A 34 -0.49 -1.76 -23.46
CA ASP A 34 -1.90 -2.09 -23.45
C ASP A 34 -2.73 -0.81 -23.25
N SER A 35 -3.36 -0.34 -24.35
CA SER A 35 -4.16 0.89 -24.34
C SER A 35 -5.32 0.85 -23.35
N ARG A 36 -5.87 -0.34 -23.05
CA ARG A 36 -6.97 -0.52 -22.08
C ARG A 36 -6.59 -0.09 -20.68
N VAL A 37 -5.31 -0.21 -20.33
CA VAL A 37 -4.80 0.24 -19.03
C VAL A 37 -4.92 1.76 -18.90
N MET A 38 -4.70 2.51 -20.01
CA MET A 38 -4.81 3.98 -20.01
C MET A 38 -6.25 4.51 -20.03
N GLU A 39 -7.24 3.64 -20.23
CA GLU A 39 -8.66 4.00 -20.05
C GLU A 39 -9.04 4.14 -18.57
N LEU A 40 -8.29 3.48 -17.68
CA LEU A 40 -8.56 3.46 -16.24
C LEU A 40 -8.01 4.67 -15.50
N PHE A 41 -6.93 5.29 -16.03
CA PHE A 41 -6.23 6.40 -15.39
C PHE A 41 -5.41 7.20 -16.41
N THR A 42 -4.91 8.36 -15.99
CA THR A 42 -4.00 9.20 -16.76
C THR A 42 -2.57 9.04 -16.24
N PRO A 43 -1.68 8.31 -16.95
CA PRO A 43 -0.29 8.16 -16.52
C PRO A 43 0.54 9.42 -16.75
N VAL A 44 1.37 9.77 -15.75
CA VAL A 44 2.38 10.83 -15.81
C VAL A 44 3.73 10.24 -15.41
N ILE A 45 4.57 9.96 -16.40
CA ILE A 45 5.87 9.34 -16.20
C ILE A 45 6.91 10.43 -15.90
N TYR A 46 7.57 10.33 -14.75
CA TYR A 46 8.74 11.14 -14.39
C TYR A 46 9.99 10.38 -14.80
N GLY A 47 10.58 10.76 -15.93
CA GLY A 47 11.67 10.00 -16.53
C GLY A 47 12.42 10.78 -17.60
N SER A 48 12.91 10.07 -18.61
CA SER A 48 13.60 10.64 -19.77
C SER A 48 13.10 10.00 -21.06
N SER A 49 12.68 10.84 -22.00
CA SER A 49 12.23 10.38 -23.32
C SER A 49 13.34 9.67 -24.09
N LYS A 50 14.60 10.07 -23.92
CA LYS A 50 15.77 9.41 -24.53
C LYS A 50 15.99 8.02 -23.95
N VAL A 51 15.90 7.88 -22.60
CA VAL A 51 16.03 6.59 -21.93
C VAL A 51 14.86 5.67 -22.31
N ALA A 52 13.63 6.19 -22.32
CA ALA A 52 12.45 5.44 -22.77
C ALA A 52 12.64 4.92 -24.23
N SER A 53 13.15 5.79 -25.13
CA SER A 53 13.43 5.41 -26.53
C SER A 53 14.54 4.36 -26.65
N TYR A 54 15.51 4.37 -25.75
CA TYR A 54 16.55 3.34 -25.69
C TYR A 54 15.95 1.98 -25.30
N HIS A 55 15.23 1.90 -24.19
CA HIS A 55 14.61 0.67 -23.71
C HIS A 55 13.55 0.13 -24.66
N LYS A 56 12.83 1.01 -25.36
CA LYS A 56 11.84 0.61 -26.36
C LYS A 56 12.41 -0.27 -27.47
N LYS A 57 13.70 -0.12 -27.80
CA LYS A 57 14.37 -0.93 -28.83
C LYS A 57 14.65 -2.36 -28.38
N THR A 58 14.65 -2.64 -27.08
CA THR A 58 14.94 -3.96 -26.51
C THR A 58 13.67 -4.73 -26.14
N ILE A 59 12.49 -4.14 -26.34
CA ILE A 59 11.20 -4.71 -25.94
C ILE A 59 10.38 -5.04 -27.17
N ASP A 60 9.94 -6.30 -27.29
CA ASP A 60 8.94 -6.74 -28.25
C ASP A 60 7.55 -6.33 -27.75
N GLY A 61 7.10 -5.15 -28.09
CA GLY A 61 5.76 -4.73 -27.64
C GLY A 61 5.40 -3.33 -28.09
N GLY A 62 4.32 -3.24 -28.84
CA GLY A 62 3.51 -2.07 -29.22
C GLY A 62 4.17 -0.70 -29.36
N GLU A 63 3.71 0.11 -30.29
CA GLU A 63 4.16 1.50 -30.38
C GLU A 63 3.54 2.34 -29.26
N ILE A 64 4.35 2.69 -28.25
CA ILE A 64 3.96 3.68 -27.25
C ILE A 64 4.43 5.05 -27.71
N HIS A 65 3.50 5.99 -27.83
CA HIS A 65 3.80 7.39 -28.09
C HIS A 65 3.67 8.19 -26.83
N PHE A 66 4.77 8.81 -26.39
CA PHE A 66 4.76 9.69 -25.22
C PHE A 66 4.35 11.11 -25.60
N GLN A 67 3.37 11.64 -24.88
CA GLN A 67 3.05 13.04 -24.88
C GLN A 67 4.01 13.77 -23.93
N LEU A 68 4.90 14.59 -24.48
CA LEU A 68 5.81 15.36 -23.63
C LEU A 68 5.05 16.55 -23.00
N ILE A 69 5.12 16.65 -21.69
CA ILE A 69 4.53 17.73 -20.90
C ILE A 69 5.58 18.29 -19.92
N ARG A 70 5.31 19.45 -19.35
CA ARG A 70 6.22 20.11 -18.40
C ARG A 70 5.85 19.87 -16.93
N SER A 71 4.56 19.59 -16.66
CA SER A 71 4.02 19.37 -15.31
C SER A 71 2.74 18.53 -15.39
N ALA A 72 2.39 17.85 -14.29
CA ALA A 72 1.26 16.90 -14.25
C ALA A 72 -0.12 17.54 -14.45
N ASP A 73 -0.27 18.85 -14.17
CA ASP A 73 -1.50 19.60 -14.46
C ASP A 73 -1.81 19.67 -15.97
N GLN A 74 -0.78 19.53 -16.84
CA GLN A 74 -0.91 19.49 -18.29
C GLN A 74 -1.19 18.09 -18.85
N ALA A 75 -1.39 17.08 -17.99
CA ALA A 75 -1.57 15.70 -18.42
C ALA A 75 -2.85 15.54 -19.26
N ILE A 76 -2.70 14.89 -20.41
CA ILE A 76 -3.78 14.62 -21.36
C ILE A 76 -4.35 13.23 -21.07
N PRO A 77 -5.65 13.09 -20.73
CA PRO A 77 -6.29 11.79 -20.53
C PRO A 77 -6.15 10.87 -21.76
N GLY A 78 -6.00 9.56 -21.51
CA GLY A 78 -5.85 8.56 -22.56
C GLY A 78 -4.52 8.60 -23.31
N LYS A 79 -3.53 9.41 -22.83
CA LYS A 79 -2.18 9.48 -23.39
C LYS A 79 -1.14 9.10 -22.32
N ALA A 80 -0.05 8.48 -22.77
CA ALA A 80 1.12 8.28 -21.94
C ALA A 80 1.90 9.60 -21.83
N ASN A 81 1.67 10.37 -20.75
CA ASN A 81 2.34 11.65 -20.54
C ASN A 81 3.73 11.40 -19.94
N LEU A 82 4.73 12.16 -20.39
CA LEU A 82 6.10 12.06 -19.89
C LEU A 82 6.68 13.44 -19.60
N ILE A 83 7.23 13.59 -18.40
CA ILE A 83 8.00 14.74 -17.96
C ILE A 83 9.48 14.37 -17.98
N ASN A 84 10.28 15.08 -18.79
CA ASN A 84 11.72 14.90 -18.75
C ASN A 84 12.28 15.51 -17.44
N ILE A 85 12.82 14.65 -16.58
CA ILE A 85 13.35 15.05 -15.27
C ILE A 85 14.62 15.92 -15.36
N THR A 86 15.36 15.82 -16.46
CA THR A 86 16.57 16.57 -16.72
C THR A 86 16.80 16.77 -18.22
N SER A 87 17.50 17.82 -18.59
CA SER A 87 18.02 18.02 -19.95
C SER A 87 19.36 17.32 -20.19
N LYS A 88 20.06 16.91 -19.11
CA LYS A 88 21.32 16.19 -19.20
C LYS A 88 21.11 14.77 -19.77
N GLU A 89 22.15 14.25 -20.41
CA GLU A 89 22.13 12.87 -20.88
C GLU A 89 22.32 11.91 -19.71
N ILE A 90 21.43 10.92 -19.61
CA ILE A 90 21.52 9.83 -18.63
C ILE A 90 22.19 8.65 -19.32
N LYS A 91 23.42 8.32 -18.89
CA LYS A 91 24.15 7.16 -19.40
C LYS A 91 23.50 5.88 -18.89
N ILE A 92 23.18 4.98 -19.78
CA ILE A 92 22.58 3.66 -19.49
C ILE A 92 23.70 2.62 -19.50
N ASP A 93 23.80 1.80 -18.46
CA ASP A 93 24.67 0.63 -18.35
C ASP A 93 23.86 -0.55 -17.79
N LEU A 94 23.12 -1.22 -18.69
CA LEU A 94 22.14 -2.25 -18.32
C LEU A 94 22.77 -3.35 -17.45
N GLY A 95 22.02 -3.74 -16.41
CA GLY A 95 22.40 -4.78 -15.47
C GLY A 95 23.45 -4.35 -14.47
N LYS A 96 23.82 -3.06 -14.40
CA LYS A 96 24.82 -2.55 -13.46
C LYS A 96 24.33 -1.38 -12.64
N SER A 97 24.67 -1.40 -11.37
CA SER A 97 24.46 -0.27 -10.50
C SER A 97 25.37 0.90 -10.88
N SER A 98 24.85 2.12 -10.99
CA SER A 98 25.62 3.33 -11.23
C SER A 98 25.05 4.51 -10.46
N GLU A 99 25.91 5.45 -10.06
CA GLU A 99 25.54 6.68 -9.38
C GLU A 99 24.56 7.53 -10.23
N ILE A 100 24.83 7.65 -11.52
CA ILE A 100 23.96 8.36 -12.47
C ILE A 100 22.52 7.81 -12.47
N ALA A 101 22.37 6.48 -12.38
CA ALA A 101 21.04 5.85 -12.30
C ALA A 101 20.35 6.16 -10.98
N GLY A 102 21.10 6.19 -9.87
CA GLY A 102 20.61 6.58 -8.54
C GLY A 102 20.17 8.04 -8.50
N GLU A 103 20.98 8.97 -8.99
CA GLU A 103 20.65 10.39 -9.09
C GLU A 103 19.39 10.63 -9.93
N ALA A 104 19.28 9.96 -11.08
CA ALA A 104 18.11 10.06 -11.94
C ALA A 104 16.84 9.54 -11.25
N ALA A 105 16.93 8.43 -10.52
CA ALA A 105 15.83 7.86 -9.75
C ALA A 105 15.37 8.81 -8.63
N LEU A 106 16.32 9.45 -7.93
CA LEU A 106 16.03 10.45 -6.90
C LEU A 106 15.35 11.67 -7.48
N LEU A 107 15.86 12.21 -8.57
CA LEU A 107 15.28 13.39 -9.21
C LEU A 107 13.84 13.15 -9.69
N ALA A 108 13.56 11.95 -10.23
CA ALA A 108 12.19 11.55 -10.60
C ALA A 108 11.26 11.51 -9.38
N LEU A 109 11.75 10.95 -8.27
CA LEU A 109 10.98 10.87 -7.03
C LEU A 109 10.71 12.25 -6.42
N GLU A 110 11.69 13.15 -6.41
CA GLU A 110 11.55 14.51 -5.88
C GLU A 110 10.54 15.33 -6.68
N LEU A 111 10.62 15.30 -8.02
CA LEU A 111 9.67 16.00 -8.88
C LEU A 111 8.25 15.47 -8.69
N ALA A 112 8.05 14.15 -8.71
CA ALA A 112 6.74 13.54 -8.50
C ALA A 112 6.18 13.87 -7.10
N THR A 113 7.03 13.84 -6.06
CA THR A 113 6.65 14.23 -4.69
C THR A 113 6.25 15.70 -4.60
N GLY A 114 6.95 16.56 -5.31
CA GLY A 114 6.60 18.00 -5.39
C GLY A 114 5.23 18.22 -6.04
N GLU A 115 4.90 17.46 -7.08
CA GLU A 115 3.64 17.64 -7.82
C GLU A 115 2.44 16.97 -7.13
N ILE A 116 2.61 15.83 -6.44
CA ILE A 116 1.51 15.26 -5.64
C ILE A 116 1.18 16.17 -4.43
N LYS A 117 2.16 16.86 -3.84
CA LYS A 117 1.91 17.86 -2.79
C LYS A 117 1.06 19.04 -3.27
N LYS A 118 1.13 19.39 -4.57
CA LYS A 118 0.30 20.43 -5.18
C LYS A 118 -1.11 19.93 -5.54
N GLY A 119 -1.41 18.65 -5.34
CA GLY A 119 -2.68 18.04 -5.73
C GLY A 119 -2.83 17.82 -7.24
N TRP A 120 -1.72 17.84 -8.01
CA TRP A 120 -1.76 17.58 -9.46
C TRP A 120 -1.78 16.10 -9.81
N LEU A 121 -1.50 15.23 -8.83
CA LEU A 121 -1.54 13.77 -8.91
C LEU A 121 -2.40 13.22 -7.77
N ASP A 122 -3.12 12.14 -8.04
CA ASP A 122 -3.92 11.41 -7.06
C ASP A 122 -3.14 10.30 -6.35
N ALA A 123 -2.16 9.72 -7.04
CA ALA A 123 -1.33 8.65 -6.51
C ALA A 123 0.08 8.64 -7.12
N LEU A 124 1.01 7.96 -6.44
CA LEU A 124 2.33 7.63 -6.95
C LEU A 124 2.49 6.11 -7.07
N VAL A 125 2.96 5.65 -8.23
CA VAL A 125 3.47 4.29 -8.43
C VAL A 125 4.96 4.37 -8.68
N THR A 126 5.77 3.82 -7.78
CA THR A 126 7.21 3.92 -7.88
C THR A 126 7.81 2.65 -8.44
N ALA A 127 8.54 2.75 -9.57
CA ALA A 127 9.32 1.64 -10.09
C ALA A 127 10.53 1.34 -9.18
N PRO A 128 11.11 0.14 -9.25
CA PRO A 128 12.19 -0.29 -8.36
C PRO A 128 13.43 0.59 -8.43
N ILE A 129 14.05 0.84 -7.27
CA ILE A 129 15.33 1.55 -7.12
C ILE A 129 16.38 0.63 -6.53
N ASN A 130 17.64 0.95 -6.78
CA ASN A 130 18.75 0.35 -6.06
C ASN A 130 19.10 1.20 -4.84
N LYS A 131 18.97 0.61 -3.66
CA LYS A 131 19.17 1.30 -2.38
C LYS A 131 20.61 1.76 -2.15
N HIS A 132 21.58 1.17 -2.83
CA HIS A 132 22.99 1.56 -2.70
C HIS A 132 23.34 2.77 -3.57
N ASN A 133 22.89 2.80 -4.83
CA ASN A 133 23.27 3.86 -5.75
C ASN A 133 22.43 5.14 -5.61
N ILE A 134 21.26 5.06 -4.98
CA ILE A 134 20.42 6.25 -4.66
C ILE A 134 20.93 7.00 -3.42
N GLN A 135 21.82 6.39 -2.61
CA GLN A 135 22.46 7.04 -1.46
C GLN A 135 23.38 8.14 -1.95
N ALA A 136 22.94 9.37 -1.84
CA ALA A 136 23.68 10.59 -2.15
C ALA A 136 23.66 11.51 -0.92
N GLU A 137 24.43 12.59 -0.93
CA GLU A 137 24.41 13.58 0.16
C GLU A 137 23.01 14.10 0.51
N GLN A 138 22.04 13.95 -0.41
CA GLN A 138 20.66 14.43 -0.26
C GLN A 138 19.65 13.30 0.06
N PHE A 139 20.05 12.01 -0.01
CA PHE A 139 19.16 10.88 0.22
C PHE A 139 19.75 9.92 1.27
N HIS A 140 19.43 10.17 2.54
CA HIS A 140 19.86 9.36 3.69
C HIS A 140 18.75 8.42 4.18
N PHE A 141 17.87 7.96 3.30
CA PHE A 141 16.73 7.12 3.66
C PHE A 141 16.94 5.66 3.24
N PRO A 142 16.48 4.68 4.03
CA PRO A 142 16.53 3.26 3.67
C PRO A 142 15.75 2.90 2.40
N GLY A 143 14.78 3.73 2.01
CA GLY A 143 13.95 3.52 0.83
C GLY A 143 12.87 4.58 0.61
N HIS A 144 11.99 4.32 -0.35
CA HIS A 144 10.89 5.23 -0.71
C HIS A 144 9.95 5.54 0.47
N THR A 145 9.66 4.55 1.32
CA THR A 145 8.72 4.69 2.43
C THR A 145 9.18 5.73 3.42
N GLU A 146 10.42 5.62 3.87
CA GLU A 146 11.01 6.53 4.85
C GLU A 146 11.21 7.94 4.27
N TYR A 147 11.60 8.02 2.98
CA TYR A 147 11.69 9.29 2.27
C TYR A 147 10.33 10.01 2.22
N LEU A 148 9.27 9.31 1.78
CA LEU A 148 7.93 9.91 1.69
C LEU A 148 7.36 10.23 3.07
N ALA A 149 7.56 9.36 4.06
CA ALA A 149 7.18 9.63 5.44
C ALA A 149 7.77 10.95 5.95
N SER A 150 9.07 11.18 5.70
CA SER A 150 9.74 12.45 6.03
C SER A 150 9.19 13.63 5.24
N LYS A 151 8.95 13.48 3.92
CA LYS A 151 8.44 14.58 3.08
C LYS A 151 7.02 15.00 3.42
N PHE A 152 6.22 14.10 4.01
CA PHE A 152 4.82 14.36 4.39
C PHE A 152 4.62 14.48 5.91
N ASP A 153 5.70 14.64 6.68
CA ASP A 153 5.67 14.78 8.15
C ASP A 153 4.83 13.68 8.83
N THR A 154 4.95 12.44 8.31
CA THR A 154 4.22 11.27 8.78
C THR A 154 5.21 10.25 9.35
N PRO A 155 5.61 10.38 10.63
CA PRO A 155 6.66 9.54 11.22
C PRO A 155 6.24 8.07 11.36
N ASP A 156 4.95 7.82 11.50
CA ASP A 156 4.41 6.48 11.69
C ASP A 156 3.66 6.03 10.42
N CYS A 157 4.23 5.10 9.69
CA CYS A 157 3.61 4.43 8.55
C CYS A 157 3.74 2.91 8.69
N LEU A 158 2.98 2.16 7.92
CA LEU A 158 3.01 0.70 7.89
C LEU A 158 3.30 0.22 6.48
N MET A 159 4.37 -0.56 6.33
CA MET A 159 4.59 -1.32 5.11
C MET A 159 3.55 -2.45 5.04
N LEU A 160 2.67 -2.39 4.07
CA LEU A 160 1.61 -3.35 3.84
C LEU A 160 1.83 -4.04 2.49
N MET A 161 2.10 -5.34 2.53
CA MET A 161 2.17 -6.16 1.34
C MET A 161 0.77 -6.64 0.98
N VAL A 162 0.37 -6.46 -0.27
CA VAL A 162 -1.00 -6.71 -0.75
C VAL A 162 -0.97 -7.60 -1.98
N SER A 163 -1.79 -8.63 -1.98
CA SER A 163 -2.06 -9.50 -3.14
C SER A 163 -3.49 -10.00 -3.03
N ASN A 164 -4.38 -9.53 -3.90
CA ASN A 164 -5.81 -9.78 -3.79
C ASN A 164 -6.35 -9.44 -2.37
N ASN A 165 -6.92 -10.44 -1.70
CA ASN A 165 -7.44 -10.31 -0.32
C ASN A 165 -6.39 -10.64 0.75
N PHE A 166 -5.15 -10.92 0.38
CA PHE A 166 -4.08 -11.26 1.31
C PHE A 166 -3.24 -10.01 1.60
N ARG A 167 -3.30 -9.52 2.83
CA ARG A 167 -2.66 -8.27 3.27
C ARG A 167 -1.84 -8.52 4.52
N ILE A 168 -0.52 -8.29 4.44
CA ILE A 168 0.40 -8.47 5.57
C ILE A 168 1.15 -7.17 5.83
N GLY A 169 1.02 -6.67 7.06
CA GLY A 169 1.84 -5.61 7.61
C GLY A 169 2.90 -6.15 8.56
N VAL A 170 3.98 -5.40 8.75
CA VAL A 170 5.05 -5.77 9.68
C VAL A 170 5.25 -4.68 10.73
N VAL A 171 5.41 -5.08 12.00
CA VAL A 171 5.69 -4.14 13.10
C VAL A 171 7.09 -3.55 12.93
N THR A 172 8.08 -4.42 12.65
CA THR A 172 9.46 -4.03 12.38
C THR A 172 9.85 -4.38 10.95
N GLY A 173 10.46 -3.43 10.26
CA GLY A 173 10.92 -3.58 8.87
C GLY A 173 12.39 -3.98 8.77
N HIS A 174 13.22 -3.07 8.22
CA HIS A 174 14.61 -3.30 7.88
C HIS A 174 15.56 -3.10 9.08
N ILE A 175 15.44 -3.95 10.09
CA ILE A 175 16.35 -3.99 11.25
C ILE A 175 16.94 -5.40 11.40
N PRO A 176 18.14 -5.54 12.02
CA PRO A 176 18.71 -6.85 12.34
C PRO A 176 17.75 -7.69 13.20
N LEU A 177 17.70 -9.00 12.96
CA LEU A 177 16.81 -9.90 13.70
C LEU A 177 17.06 -9.86 15.21
N ALA A 178 18.33 -9.69 15.63
CA ALA A 178 18.73 -9.58 17.04
C ALA A 178 18.09 -8.35 17.75
N ASP A 179 17.76 -7.30 17.00
CA ASP A 179 17.21 -6.07 17.57
C ASP A 179 15.66 -6.11 17.66
N VAL A 180 15.03 -7.07 16.99
CA VAL A 180 13.55 -7.17 16.91
C VAL A 180 12.92 -7.22 18.29
N PRO A 181 13.32 -8.11 19.24
CA PRO A 181 12.66 -8.18 20.55
C PRO A 181 12.72 -6.85 21.32
N GLY A 182 13.82 -6.10 21.16
CA GLY A 182 14.00 -4.79 21.82
C GLY A 182 13.09 -3.68 21.29
N VAL A 183 12.63 -3.81 20.04
CA VAL A 183 11.74 -2.84 19.37
C VAL A 183 10.27 -3.21 19.51
N ILE A 184 9.94 -4.48 19.72
CA ILE A 184 8.57 -4.96 19.96
C ILE A 184 8.09 -4.45 21.30
N LYS A 185 7.29 -3.38 21.28
CA LYS A 185 6.68 -2.75 22.45
C LYS A 185 5.17 -2.62 22.24
N ARG A 186 4.41 -2.57 23.34
CA ARG A 186 2.96 -2.41 23.32
C ARG A 186 2.53 -1.22 22.46
N GLU A 187 3.17 -0.07 22.67
CA GLU A 187 2.86 1.17 21.94
C GLU A 187 3.15 1.05 20.44
N THR A 188 4.24 0.35 20.08
CA THR A 188 4.61 0.14 18.66
C THR A 188 3.59 -0.74 17.96
N ILE A 189 3.19 -1.85 18.59
CA ILE A 189 2.16 -2.76 18.05
C ILE A 189 0.83 -2.03 17.92
N LEU A 190 0.41 -1.30 18.96
CA LEU A 190 -0.85 -0.57 18.98
C LEU A 190 -0.92 0.48 17.87
N LYS A 191 0.13 1.27 17.68
CA LYS A 191 0.24 2.22 16.56
C LYS A 191 0.08 1.52 15.20
N LYS A 192 0.74 0.37 14.99
CA LYS A 192 0.63 -0.37 13.73
C LYS A 192 -0.77 -0.94 13.53
N LEU A 193 -1.44 -1.39 14.59
CA LEU A 193 -2.84 -1.83 14.54
C LEU A 193 -3.79 -0.69 14.16
N HIS A 194 -3.61 0.51 14.72
CA HIS A 194 -4.40 1.69 14.33
C HIS A 194 -4.22 2.05 12.86
N ILE A 195 -2.98 2.08 12.38
CA ILE A 195 -2.68 2.38 10.97
C ILE A 195 -3.30 1.33 10.06
N MET A 196 -3.14 0.03 10.40
CA MET A 196 -3.70 -1.07 9.62
C MET A 196 -5.23 -1.00 9.59
N ASN A 197 -5.88 -0.86 10.74
CA ASN A 197 -7.34 -0.76 10.85
C ASN A 197 -7.88 0.43 10.05
N SER A 198 -7.31 1.61 10.22
CA SER A 198 -7.69 2.81 9.46
C SER A 198 -7.53 2.62 7.96
N SER A 199 -6.43 1.99 7.53
CA SER A 199 -6.19 1.70 6.12
C SER A 199 -7.17 0.67 5.58
N LEU A 200 -7.43 -0.43 6.30
CA LEU A 200 -8.41 -1.43 5.88
C LEU A 200 -9.81 -0.83 5.70
N VAL A 201 -10.19 0.12 6.56
CA VAL A 201 -11.46 0.83 6.44
C VAL A 201 -11.46 1.82 5.26
N ARG A 202 -10.48 2.72 5.21
CA ARG A 202 -10.47 3.86 4.28
C ARG A 202 -9.94 3.48 2.91
N ASP A 203 -8.83 2.71 2.87
CA ASP A 203 -8.12 2.41 1.64
C ASP A 203 -8.67 1.16 0.94
N PHE A 204 -9.22 0.19 1.71
CA PHE A 204 -9.77 -1.06 1.19
C PHE A 204 -11.30 -1.18 1.33
N GLY A 205 -11.98 -0.22 1.92
CA GLY A 205 -13.45 -0.19 2.03
C GLY A 205 -14.05 -1.24 2.97
N ILE A 206 -13.27 -1.80 3.89
CA ILE A 206 -13.71 -2.88 4.80
C ILE A 206 -14.26 -2.26 6.08
N ARG A 207 -15.57 -2.31 6.29
CA ARG A 207 -16.26 -1.61 7.40
C ARG A 207 -15.86 -2.08 8.80
N LYS A 208 -15.61 -3.37 8.99
CA LYS A 208 -15.26 -3.99 10.28
C LYS A 208 -14.11 -4.98 10.07
N PRO A 209 -12.89 -4.49 9.82
CA PRO A 209 -11.78 -5.35 9.48
C PRO A 209 -11.37 -6.23 10.67
N ARG A 210 -11.08 -7.50 10.39
CA ARG A 210 -10.54 -8.47 11.33
C ARG A 210 -9.05 -8.59 11.09
N ILE A 211 -8.25 -8.31 12.12
CA ILE A 211 -6.79 -8.29 12.03
C ILE A 211 -6.22 -9.45 12.86
N ALA A 212 -5.50 -10.36 12.21
CA ALA A 212 -4.70 -11.35 12.91
C ALA A 212 -3.36 -10.77 13.34
N VAL A 213 -2.97 -10.97 14.60
CA VAL A 213 -1.66 -10.57 15.13
C VAL A 213 -0.85 -11.86 15.34
N LEU A 214 0.34 -11.91 14.72
CA LEU A 214 1.21 -13.06 14.88
C LEU A 214 2.01 -12.94 16.20
N ALA A 215 2.37 -14.10 16.75
CA ALA A 215 3.31 -14.18 17.86
C ALA A 215 4.73 -13.85 17.39
N LEU A 216 5.58 -13.44 18.32
CA LEU A 216 7.01 -13.26 18.05
C LEU A 216 7.73 -14.61 18.13
N ASN A 217 7.41 -15.39 19.17
CA ASN A 217 8.08 -16.65 19.49
C ASN A 217 7.34 -17.87 18.95
N PRO A 218 8.03 -19.02 18.76
CA PRO A 218 7.40 -20.29 18.44
C PRO A 218 6.30 -20.65 19.46
N HIS A 219 5.24 -21.30 18.98
CA HIS A 219 4.10 -21.71 19.81
C HIS A 219 3.46 -20.60 20.64
N ALA A 220 3.58 -19.34 20.17
CA ALA A 220 3.13 -18.15 20.89
C ALA A 220 3.72 -18.03 22.31
N GLY A 221 5.01 -18.41 22.46
CA GLY A 221 5.77 -18.34 23.70
C GLY A 221 5.51 -19.50 24.69
N ASP A 222 4.61 -20.43 24.37
CA ASP A 222 4.28 -21.62 25.19
C ASP A 222 4.10 -21.27 26.68
N GLU A 223 3.14 -20.41 26.98
CA GLU A 223 2.83 -19.87 28.31
C GLU A 223 4.05 -19.23 29.01
N GLY A 224 5.03 -18.73 28.28
CA GLY A 224 6.23 -18.07 28.78
C GLY A 224 7.46 -18.99 28.91
N VAL A 225 7.37 -20.24 28.47
CA VAL A 225 8.49 -21.18 28.46
C VAL A 225 9.51 -20.84 27.37
N ILE A 226 9.03 -20.38 26.19
CA ILE A 226 9.88 -20.07 25.02
C ILE A 226 10.06 -18.56 24.83
N GLY A 227 9.53 -17.75 25.73
CA GLY A 227 9.61 -16.28 25.68
C GLY A 227 8.44 -15.65 26.41
N LYS A 228 8.58 -14.39 26.78
CA LYS A 228 7.55 -13.66 27.56
C LYS A 228 6.91 -12.52 26.77
N GLU A 229 7.40 -12.24 25.58
CA GLU A 229 6.97 -11.11 24.75
C GLU A 229 5.47 -11.18 24.42
N GLU A 230 4.93 -12.38 24.26
CA GLU A 230 3.50 -12.58 24.03
C GLU A 230 2.70 -12.14 25.25
N HIS A 231 3.06 -12.62 26.42
CA HIS A 231 2.36 -12.33 27.68
C HIS A 231 2.55 -10.87 28.12
N ASP A 232 3.80 -10.36 28.07
CA ASP A 232 4.16 -9.08 28.64
C ASP A 232 3.87 -7.91 27.68
N VAL A 233 3.82 -8.15 26.36
CA VAL A 233 3.74 -7.08 25.35
C VAL A 233 2.59 -7.29 24.35
N ILE A 234 2.54 -8.45 23.65
CA ILE A 234 1.65 -8.62 22.49
C ILE A 234 0.19 -8.75 22.95
N ILE A 235 -0.11 -9.62 23.91
CA ILE A 235 -1.47 -9.81 24.45
C ILE A 235 -2.02 -8.49 25.04
N PRO A 236 -1.27 -7.73 25.86
CA PRO A 236 -1.73 -6.42 26.31
C PRO A 236 -2.02 -5.42 25.20
N ALA A 237 -1.21 -5.42 24.11
CA ALA A 237 -1.47 -4.57 22.95
C ALA A 237 -2.77 -4.97 22.21
N ILE A 238 -3.00 -6.27 22.00
CA ILE A 238 -4.23 -6.79 21.38
C ILE A 238 -5.46 -6.43 22.21
N ARG A 239 -5.41 -6.61 23.54
CA ARG A 239 -6.51 -6.28 24.45
C ARG A 239 -6.84 -4.79 24.38
N GLN A 240 -5.82 -3.94 24.44
CA GLN A 240 -6.03 -2.50 24.34
C GLN A 240 -6.63 -2.11 22.98
N ALA A 241 -6.14 -2.68 21.86
CA ALA A 241 -6.71 -2.43 20.54
C ALA A 241 -8.20 -2.83 20.48
N PHE A 242 -8.55 -3.97 21.11
CA PHE A 242 -9.94 -4.43 21.19
C PHE A 242 -10.82 -3.47 22.01
N ASP A 243 -10.33 -2.99 23.15
CA ASP A 243 -11.04 -2.01 24.00
C ASP A 243 -11.24 -0.68 23.26
N GLU A 244 -10.36 -0.34 22.31
CA GLU A 244 -10.43 0.82 21.43
C GLU A 244 -11.28 0.55 20.15
N GLY A 245 -11.93 -0.63 20.04
CA GLY A 245 -12.84 -0.98 18.96
C GLY A 245 -12.17 -1.59 17.72
N ILE A 246 -10.89 -1.94 17.79
CA ILE A 246 -10.16 -2.62 16.71
C ILE A 246 -10.28 -4.14 16.89
N LEU A 247 -10.83 -4.85 15.91
CA LEU A 247 -11.00 -6.29 15.94
C LEU A 247 -9.67 -7.01 15.67
N ALA A 248 -8.75 -6.93 16.65
CA ALA A 248 -7.47 -7.61 16.65
C ALA A 248 -7.55 -8.93 17.41
N PHE A 249 -7.00 -10.00 16.85
CA PHE A 249 -7.06 -11.35 17.39
C PHE A 249 -5.68 -12.01 17.39
N GLY A 250 -5.40 -12.85 18.37
CA GLY A 250 -4.12 -13.55 18.53
C GLY A 250 -3.58 -13.46 19.97
N PRO A 251 -2.27 -13.62 20.18
CA PRO A 251 -1.25 -13.87 19.17
C PRO A 251 -1.30 -15.31 18.59
N TYR A 252 -1.12 -15.43 17.27
CA TYR A 252 -1.12 -16.73 16.59
C TYR A 252 0.31 -17.20 16.32
N PRO A 253 0.67 -18.47 16.58
CA PRO A 253 1.91 -19.06 16.11
C PRO A 253 1.99 -18.99 14.59
N ALA A 254 3.05 -18.39 14.04
CA ALA A 254 3.12 -18.08 12.61
C ALA A 254 3.08 -19.31 11.71
N ASP A 255 3.78 -20.39 12.09
CA ASP A 255 3.82 -21.66 11.35
C ASP A 255 2.43 -22.30 11.25
N GLY A 256 1.73 -22.48 12.37
CA GLY A 256 0.38 -23.04 12.40
C GLY A 256 -0.64 -22.12 11.70
N PHE A 257 -0.49 -20.80 11.83
CA PHE A 257 -1.38 -19.83 11.19
C PHE A 257 -1.32 -19.90 9.66
N PHE A 258 -0.13 -19.90 9.07
CA PHE A 258 0.04 -20.03 7.62
C PHE A 258 -0.09 -21.48 7.13
N GLY A 259 0.17 -22.45 7.97
CA GLY A 259 -0.02 -23.89 7.67
C GLY A 259 -1.49 -24.31 7.63
N SER A 260 -2.41 -23.45 8.05
CA SER A 260 -3.85 -23.69 8.03
C SER A 260 -4.56 -22.72 7.07
N SER A 261 -5.83 -22.96 6.77
CA SER A 261 -6.66 -22.01 6.01
C SER A 261 -7.16 -20.83 6.86
N SER A 262 -6.77 -20.74 8.13
CA SER A 262 -7.29 -19.75 9.08
C SER A 262 -6.99 -18.31 8.68
N PHE A 263 -5.87 -18.06 7.98
CA PHE A 263 -5.51 -16.74 7.52
C PHE A 263 -6.54 -16.10 6.57
N SER A 264 -7.31 -16.89 5.82
CA SER A 264 -8.36 -16.42 4.92
C SER A 264 -9.57 -15.81 5.65
N SER A 265 -9.67 -16.01 6.96
CA SER A 265 -10.72 -15.44 7.80
C SER A 265 -10.42 -14.02 8.28
N PHE A 266 -9.28 -13.47 7.90
CA PHE A 266 -8.82 -12.15 8.32
C PHE A 266 -8.62 -11.23 7.13
N ASP A 267 -8.88 -9.94 7.34
CA ASP A 267 -8.73 -8.91 6.32
C ASP A 267 -7.31 -8.35 6.28
N GLY A 268 -6.59 -8.46 7.38
CA GLY A 268 -5.19 -8.07 7.52
C GLY A 268 -4.45 -8.93 8.54
N ILE A 269 -3.15 -9.09 8.35
CA ILE A 269 -2.25 -9.85 9.23
C ILE A 269 -1.14 -8.93 9.66
N LEU A 270 -0.90 -8.79 10.95
CA LEU A 270 0.21 -8.04 11.51
C LEU A 270 1.29 -9.00 12.01
N ALA A 271 2.38 -9.08 11.26
CA ALA A 271 3.57 -9.84 11.63
C ALA A 271 4.53 -8.98 12.48
N MET A 272 5.28 -9.61 13.39
CA MET A 272 6.18 -8.91 14.29
C MET A 272 7.45 -8.41 13.58
N TYR A 273 7.95 -9.14 12.59
CA TYR A 273 9.15 -8.78 11.86
C TYR A 273 9.05 -9.12 10.37
N HIS A 274 9.97 -8.54 9.60
CA HIS A 274 9.98 -8.56 8.15
C HIS A 274 9.80 -9.97 7.56
N ASP A 275 10.69 -10.92 7.85
CA ASP A 275 10.68 -12.23 7.20
C ASP A 275 9.51 -13.11 7.66
N GLN A 276 9.01 -12.92 8.88
CA GLN A 276 7.82 -13.60 9.37
C GLN A 276 6.60 -13.32 8.48
N GLY A 277 6.48 -12.10 7.98
CA GLY A 277 5.40 -11.70 7.09
C GLY A 277 5.71 -11.93 5.62
N LEU A 278 6.92 -11.57 5.17
CA LEU A 278 7.24 -11.52 3.74
C LEU A 278 7.58 -12.87 3.13
N ILE A 279 8.11 -13.83 3.89
CA ILE A 279 8.35 -15.18 3.37
C ILE A 279 7.04 -15.84 2.94
N PRO A 280 6.01 -15.99 3.81
CA PRO A 280 4.73 -16.56 3.39
C PRO A 280 4.03 -15.71 2.33
N PHE A 281 4.11 -14.37 2.43
CA PHE A 281 3.53 -13.49 1.41
C PHE A 281 4.11 -13.78 0.01
N LYS A 282 5.42 -13.79 -0.12
CA LYS A 282 6.09 -14.03 -1.43
C LYS A 282 5.88 -15.45 -1.94
N ALA A 283 5.79 -16.44 -1.05
CA ALA A 283 5.49 -17.82 -1.42
C ALA A 283 4.08 -17.99 -2.00
N MET A 284 3.11 -17.18 -1.54
CA MET A 284 1.69 -17.29 -1.92
C MET A 284 1.29 -16.33 -3.04
N SER A 285 2.02 -15.21 -3.23
CA SER A 285 1.65 -14.13 -4.15
C SER A 285 2.63 -13.94 -5.31
N PHE A 286 3.01 -15.01 -5.96
CA PHE A 286 4.11 -15.15 -6.92
C PHE A 286 4.19 -14.06 -8.01
N SER A 287 3.06 -13.55 -8.52
CA SER A 287 3.01 -12.59 -9.64
C SER A 287 2.20 -11.32 -9.34
N SER A 288 1.58 -11.21 -8.17
CA SER A 288 0.61 -10.15 -7.85
C SER A 288 0.97 -9.30 -6.62
N GLY A 289 2.19 -9.46 -6.10
CA GLY A 289 2.62 -8.78 -4.89
C GLY A 289 2.83 -7.27 -5.08
N VAL A 290 2.14 -6.45 -4.28
CA VAL A 290 2.27 -4.99 -4.23
C VAL A 290 2.70 -4.56 -2.85
N ASN A 291 3.64 -3.62 -2.78
CA ASN A 291 3.99 -2.90 -1.55
C ASN A 291 3.20 -1.60 -1.52
N PHE A 292 2.31 -1.46 -0.54
CA PHE A 292 1.57 -0.24 -0.24
C PHE A 292 2.07 0.37 1.06
N THR A 293 2.21 1.69 1.10
CA THR A 293 2.59 2.41 2.32
C THR A 293 1.35 2.98 3.00
N ALA A 294 0.80 2.24 3.95
CA ALA A 294 -0.35 2.67 4.73
C ALA A 294 0.02 3.76 5.75
N GLY A 295 -0.91 4.66 6.04
CA GLY A 295 -0.72 5.77 6.98
C GLY A 295 -0.24 7.08 6.31
N LEU A 296 0.27 7.05 5.08
CA LEU A 296 0.60 8.28 4.35
C LEU A 296 -0.67 9.05 3.94
N PRO A 297 -0.63 10.39 3.92
CA PRO A 297 -1.73 11.20 3.40
C PRO A 297 -1.93 10.98 1.89
N ILE A 298 -0.90 10.59 1.17
CA ILE A 298 -0.94 10.26 -0.25
C ILE A 298 -1.09 8.76 -0.48
N VAL A 299 -1.52 8.37 -1.68
CA VAL A 299 -1.51 6.97 -2.11
C VAL A 299 -0.16 6.68 -2.76
N ARG A 300 0.57 5.69 -2.23
CA ARG A 300 1.81 5.24 -2.84
C ARG A 300 1.87 3.72 -2.88
N THR A 301 2.07 3.17 -4.08
CA THR A 301 2.26 1.72 -4.32
C THR A 301 3.54 1.46 -5.10
N SER A 302 4.03 0.23 -5.04
CA SER A 302 5.14 -0.26 -5.86
C SER A 302 5.07 -1.77 -6.03
N PRO A 303 5.65 -2.34 -7.09
CA PRO A 303 5.78 -3.79 -7.22
C PRO A 303 6.65 -4.36 -6.08
N ALA A 304 6.41 -5.62 -5.71
CA ALA A 304 7.13 -6.30 -4.64
C ALA A 304 8.52 -6.82 -5.02
N HIS A 305 8.95 -6.65 -6.29
CA HIS A 305 10.27 -7.03 -6.78
C HIS A 305 11.25 -5.85 -6.78
N GLY A 306 12.55 -6.14 -6.91
CA GLY A 306 13.63 -5.17 -7.04
C GLY A 306 13.99 -4.83 -8.50
N THR A 307 15.19 -4.29 -8.69
CA THR A 307 15.73 -3.83 -9.98
C THR A 307 16.03 -4.94 -10.98
N ALA A 308 16.20 -6.19 -10.52
CA ALA A 308 16.45 -7.38 -11.32
C ALA A 308 17.46 -7.16 -12.46
N TYR A 309 18.67 -6.74 -12.08
CA TYR A 309 19.75 -6.43 -13.03
C TYR A 309 20.15 -7.59 -13.93
N ASP A 310 19.98 -8.82 -13.46
CA ASP A 310 20.30 -10.07 -14.15
C ASP A 310 19.49 -10.29 -15.44
N ILE A 311 18.26 -9.76 -15.49
CA ILE A 311 17.36 -9.84 -16.65
C ILE A 311 17.14 -8.50 -17.37
N ALA A 312 17.83 -7.43 -16.93
CA ALA A 312 17.68 -6.10 -17.53
C ALA A 312 18.06 -6.09 -19.01
N GLY A 313 17.18 -5.56 -19.87
CA GLY A 313 17.37 -5.48 -21.32
C GLY A 313 17.19 -6.79 -22.09
N LYS A 314 16.73 -7.87 -21.43
CA LYS A 314 16.50 -9.18 -22.07
C LYS A 314 15.06 -9.41 -22.52
N ASN A 315 14.17 -8.45 -22.26
CA ASN A 315 12.73 -8.57 -22.53
C ASN A 315 12.02 -9.71 -21.75
N GLU A 316 12.58 -10.11 -20.60
CA GLU A 316 12.11 -11.22 -19.77
C GLU A 316 11.25 -10.75 -18.59
N ALA A 317 11.31 -9.46 -18.21
CA ALA A 317 10.60 -8.95 -17.06
C ALA A 317 9.07 -8.97 -17.28
N SER A 318 8.33 -9.59 -16.33
CA SER A 318 6.87 -9.51 -16.32
C SER A 318 6.41 -8.15 -15.80
N PRO A 319 5.44 -7.50 -16.48
CA PRO A 319 4.83 -6.25 -16.00
C PRO A 319 3.75 -6.47 -14.93
N ASP A 320 3.39 -7.70 -14.60
CA ASP A 320 2.17 -8.01 -13.85
C ASP A 320 2.14 -7.35 -12.47
N MET A 321 3.19 -7.48 -11.64
CA MET A 321 3.24 -6.81 -10.33
C MET A 321 3.17 -5.29 -10.45
N PHE A 322 3.69 -4.72 -11.55
CA PHE A 322 3.63 -3.28 -11.76
C PHE A 322 2.22 -2.84 -12.17
N ARG A 323 1.51 -3.64 -12.96
CA ARG A 323 0.07 -3.43 -13.26
C ARG A 323 -0.77 -3.53 -11.98
N GLU A 324 -0.53 -4.55 -11.16
CA GLU A 324 -1.21 -4.70 -9.88
C GLU A 324 -0.98 -3.49 -8.96
N ALA A 325 0.24 -2.93 -8.96
CA ALA A 325 0.53 -1.72 -8.21
C ALA A 325 -0.28 -0.50 -8.70
N ILE A 326 -0.49 -0.38 -10.01
CA ILE A 326 -1.33 0.66 -10.61
C ILE A 326 -2.81 0.42 -10.25
N TYR A 327 -3.32 -0.81 -10.42
CA TYR A 327 -4.71 -1.13 -10.12
C TYR A 327 -5.03 -0.90 -8.65
N LEU A 328 -4.15 -1.33 -7.75
CA LEU A 328 -4.30 -1.07 -6.33
C LEU A 328 -4.31 0.44 -6.02
N ALA A 329 -3.44 1.23 -6.68
CA ALA A 329 -3.44 2.68 -6.50
C ALA A 329 -4.77 3.31 -6.93
N ILE A 330 -5.34 2.87 -8.07
CA ILE A 330 -6.65 3.33 -8.56
C ILE A 330 -7.76 2.99 -7.55
N ASP A 331 -7.79 1.75 -7.07
CA ASP A 331 -8.81 1.29 -6.13
C ASP A 331 -8.73 2.05 -4.80
N ILE A 332 -7.53 2.26 -4.28
CA ILE A 332 -7.33 3.04 -3.05
C ILE A 332 -7.78 4.49 -3.23
N VAL A 333 -7.46 5.15 -4.36
CA VAL A 333 -7.93 6.51 -4.64
C VAL A 333 -9.45 6.57 -4.66
N ARG A 334 -10.11 5.61 -5.34
CA ARG A 334 -11.58 5.52 -5.39
C ARG A 334 -12.18 5.30 -4.01
N ASN A 335 -11.61 4.37 -3.24
CA ASN A 335 -12.09 4.07 -1.89
C ASN A 335 -11.93 5.27 -0.95
N ARG A 336 -10.80 6.01 -1.03
CA ARG A 336 -10.60 7.24 -0.24
C ARG A 336 -11.63 8.31 -0.58
N ARG A 337 -11.87 8.56 -1.88
CA ARG A 337 -12.91 9.51 -2.33
C ARG A 337 -14.30 9.12 -1.82
N MET A 338 -14.66 7.83 -1.97
CA MET A 338 -15.92 7.30 -1.45
C MET A 338 -16.01 7.45 0.07
N TYR A 339 -14.94 7.10 0.80
CA TYR A 339 -14.90 7.22 2.26
C TYR A 339 -15.09 8.69 2.71
N GLU A 340 -14.45 9.63 2.05
CA GLU A 340 -14.60 11.07 2.31
C GLU A 340 -16.04 11.53 2.05
N GLU A 341 -16.64 11.10 0.94
CA GLU A 341 -18.02 11.44 0.58
C GLU A 341 -19.02 10.93 1.63
N ILE A 342 -18.97 9.64 1.98
CA ILE A 342 -19.90 9.05 2.96
C ILE A 342 -19.67 9.54 4.38
N SER A 343 -18.47 10.03 4.69
CA SER A 343 -18.10 10.55 6.01
C SER A 343 -18.31 12.06 6.17
N ALA A 344 -18.58 12.78 5.08
CA ALA A 344 -18.74 14.24 5.09
C ALA A 344 -19.95 14.72 5.92
N ASN A 345 -21.01 13.91 5.99
CA ASN A 345 -22.21 14.26 6.73
C ASN A 345 -22.76 13.03 7.50
N PRO A 346 -22.11 12.62 8.59
CA PRO A 346 -22.54 11.47 9.36
C PRO A 346 -23.89 11.76 10.04
N LEU A 347 -24.76 10.75 10.04
CA LEU A 347 -26.01 10.83 10.81
C LEU A 347 -25.68 11.12 12.28
N LYS A 348 -26.40 12.09 12.87
CA LYS A 348 -26.28 12.35 14.31
C LYS A 348 -26.73 11.11 15.06
N PHE A 349 -25.90 10.63 15.98
CA PHE A 349 -26.30 9.59 16.93
C PHE A 349 -27.45 10.17 17.77
N SER A 350 -28.68 9.69 17.58
CA SER A 350 -29.72 9.83 18.59
C SER A 350 -29.50 8.68 19.58
N VAL A 351 -29.08 9.00 20.80
CA VAL A 351 -29.27 8.09 21.92
C VAL A 351 -30.79 7.93 22.00
N LEU A 352 -31.31 6.73 21.67
CA LEU A 352 -32.65 6.38 22.08
C LEU A 352 -32.61 6.48 23.61
N GLU A 353 -33.21 7.52 24.17
CA GLU A 353 -33.53 7.53 25.58
C GLU A 353 -34.35 6.25 25.80
N GLU A 354 -33.87 5.37 26.67
CA GLU A 354 -34.65 4.22 27.10
C GLU A 354 -35.98 4.80 27.58
N ASP A 355 -37.04 4.49 26.86
CA ASP A 355 -38.36 4.94 27.22
C ASP A 355 -38.59 4.58 28.67
N SER A 356 -38.76 5.63 29.47
CA SER A 356 -39.12 5.56 30.87
C SER A 356 -40.27 4.57 31.07
N ASP A 357 -40.29 3.89 32.20
CA ASP A 357 -41.21 2.87 32.72
C ASP A 357 -42.72 2.99 32.39
N ALA A 358 -43.16 3.87 31.48
CA ALA A 358 -44.54 4.04 31.03
C ALA A 358 -45.05 2.82 30.23
N ASP A 359 -44.20 2.22 29.36
CA ASP A 359 -44.62 1.08 28.53
C ASP A 359 -44.72 -0.24 29.30
N LYS A 360 -44.06 -0.37 30.44
CA LYS A 360 -44.16 -1.57 31.27
C LYS A 360 -45.51 -1.66 32.02
N ASN A 361 -46.23 -0.56 32.14
CA ASN A 361 -47.53 -0.54 32.78
C ASN A 361 -48.71 -0.83 31.82
N GLU A 362 -48.57 -0.61 30.52
CA GLU A 362 -49.61 -0.97 29.56
C GLU A 362 -49.69 -2.49 29.31
N LEU A 363 -48.60 -3.20 29.36
CA LEU A 363 -48.55 -4.67 29.22
C LEU A 363 -49.16 -5.40 30.43
N LYS A 364 -49.29 -4.78 31.59
CA LYS A 364 -49.92 -5.34 32.79
C LYS A 364 -51.45 -5.23 32.81
N ASN A 365 -52.03 -4.48 31.92
CA ASN A 365 -53.49 -4.22 31.87
C ASN A 365 -54.23 -4.89 30.70
N LEU A 366 -53.61 -5.88 30.04
CA LEU A 366 -54.31 -6.71 29.08
C LEU A 366 -55.24 -7.70 29.84
N PRO A 367 -56.54 -7.76 29.56
CA PRO A 367 -57.43 -8.71 30.21
C PRO A 367 -57.11 -10.13 29.75
N ASP A 368 -57.04 -11.06 30.72
CA ASP A 368 -56.92 -12.49 30.45
C ASP A 368 -58.11 -12.95 29.58
N GLU A 369 -57.88 -13.31 28.34
CA GLU A 369 -58.86 -14.00 27.54
C GLU A 369 -59.02 -15.43 28.06
N PRO A 370 -60.25 -15.91 28.28
CA PRO A 370 -60.47 -17.29 28.75
C PRO A 370 -60.13 -18.27 27.64
N VAL A 371 -59.27 -19.24 28.00
CA VAL A 371 -58.99 -20.42 27.19
C VAL A 371 -60.30 -21.24 27.12
N HIS A 372 -60.91 -21.34 25.96
CA HIS A 372 -61.98 -22.31 25.72
C HIS A 372 -61.39 -23.69 25.41
N ASP A 373 -61.84 -24.71 26.16
CA ASP A 373 -61.58 -26.13 26.03
C ASP A 373 -61.88 -26.72 24.62
#